data_6f1fc8bf064a05075176147e331fc774
#
_entry.id   6f1fc8bf064a05075176147e331fc774
#
_cell.length_a   1.000
_cell.length_b   1.000
_cell.length_c   1.000
_cell.angle_alpha   90.00
_cell.angle_beta   90.00
_cell.angle_gamma   90.00
#
_symmetry.space_group_name_H-M   'P 1'
#
loop_
_entity.id
_entity.type
_entity.pdbx_description
1 polymer ?
#
loop_
_entity_poly.entity_id
_entity_poly.type
_entity_poly.pdbx_seq_one_letter_code
_entity_poly.pdbx_strand_id
1 'polypeptide(L)'
;GCGVAAAGAEQADGVDFSALTAYAGDDTAAARGILESFAEQGAANCALLERALDEGDTAALKAVAHKMTPIFTMLGAVQVAAALRTAESWEGPLTGTLCREVRTAAENIRAIIAEAQKKVSLS
;
A
#
# COMPACT_ATOMS: atom_id res chain seq x y z
N GLY A 1 5.79 -3.23 -19.52
CA GLY A 1 5.08 -4.09 -20.39
C GLY A 1 3.98 -4.87 -19.72
N CYS A 2 3.50 -5.85 -20.42
CA CYS A 2 2.39 -6.69 -19.93
C CYS A 2 2.73 -7.38 -18.62
N GLY A 3 3.99 -7.77 -18.43
CA GLY A 3 4.43 -8.42 -17.19
C GLY A 3 4.27 -7.55 -15.97
N VAL A 4 4.47 -6.25 -16.12
CA VAL A 4 4.33 -5.32 -15.00
C VAL A 4 2.86 -5.24 -14.57
N ALA A 5 1.95 -5.12 -15.52
CA ALA A 5 0.52 -5.06 -15.23
C ALA A 5 0.04 -6.35 -14.58
N ALA A 6 0.51 -7.50 -15.08
CA ALA A 6 0.15 -8.80 -14.50
C ALA A 6 0.67 -8.92 -13.06
N ALA A 7 1.88 -8.47 -12.80
CA ALA A 7 2.46 -8.51 -11.47
C ALA A 7 1.65 -7.65 -10.48
N GLY A 8 1.20 -6.48 -10.93
CA GLY A 8 0.34 -5.62 -10.10
C GLY A 8 -0.99 -6.27 -9.77
N ALA A 9 -1.61 -6.91 -10.76
CA ALA A 9 -2.87 -7.62 -10.56
C ALA A 9 -2.69 -8.80 -9.59
N GLU A 10 -1.60 -9.55 -9.73
CA GLU A 10 -1.29 -10.67 -8.85
C GLU A 10 -1.11 -10.21 -7.40
N GLN A 11 -0.47 -9.06 -7.20
CA GLN A 11 -0.28 -8.50 -5.86
C GLN A 11 -1.62 -8.17 -5.21
N ALA A 12 -2.53 -7.55 -5.95
CA ALA A 12 -3.85 -7.21 -5.44
C ALA A 12 -4.64 -8.48 -5.09
N ASP A 13 -4.56 -9.50 -5.94
CA ASP A 13 -5.27 -10.76 -5.75
C ASP A 13 -4.74 -11.56 -4.55
N GLY A 14 -3.47 -11.38 -4.21
CA GLY A 14 -2.84 -12.09 -3.10
C GLY A 14 -3.09 -11.46 -1.73
N VAL A 15 -3.79 -10.33 -1.69
CA VAL A 15 -4.02 -9.60 -0.43
C VAL A 15 -5.22 -10.18 0.32
N ASP A 16 -5.05 -10.33 1.62
CA ASP A 16 -6.09 -10.85 2.52
C ASP A 16 -6.75 -9.73 3.32
N PHE A 17 -7.84 -9.19 2.79
CA PHE A 17 -8.59 -8.13 3.47
C PHE A 17 -9.28 -8.62 4.75
N SER A 18 -9.46 -9.93 4.93
CA SER A 18 -10.07 -10.45 6.14
C SER A 18 -9.23 -10.14 7.38
N ALA A 19 -7.93 -9.94 7.20
CA ALA A 19 -7.05 -9.52 8.29
C ALA A 19 -7.46 -8.16 8.87
N LEU A 20 -7.99 -7.27 8.03
CA LEU A 20 -8.52 -5.98 8.47
C LEU A 20 -9.94 -6.11 9.00
N THR A 21 -10.80 -6.78 8.26
CA THR A 21 -12.23 -6.83 8.55
C THR A 21 -12.56 -7.76 9.72
N ALA A 22 -11.61 -8.58 10.15
CA ALA A 22 -11.78 -9.45 11.32
C ALA A 22 -12.18 -8.66 12.56
N TYR A 23 -11.75 -7.42 12.68
CA TYR A 23 -12.09 -6.55 13.81
C TYR A 23 -13.58 -6.20 13.86
N ALA A 24 -14.27 -6.31 12.73
CA ALA A 24 -15.71 -6.05 12.66
C ALA A 24 -16.56 -7.26 13.05
N GLY A 25 -15.97 -8.44 13.13
CA GLY A 25 -16.72 -9.68 13.39
C GLY A 25 -17.74 -9.90 12.27
N ASP A 26 -19.01 -10.07 12.68
CA ASP A 26 -20.10 -10.30 11.72
C ASP A 26 -20.80 -9.00 11.28
N ASP A 27 -20.32 -7.86 11.75
CA ASP A 27 -20.92 -6.56 11.42
C ASP A 27 -20.49 -6.11 10.02
N THR A 28 -21.36 -6.29 9.05
CA THR A 28 -21.11 -5.95 7.65
C THR A 28 -20.86 -4.46 7.46
N ALA A 29 -21.62 -3.61 8.16
CA ALA A 29 -21.46 -2.16 8.07
C ALA A 29 -20.10 -1.72 8.62
N ALA A 30 -19.68 -2.31 9.75
CA ALA A 30 -18.37 -2.03 10.33
C ALA A 30 -17.24 -2.49 9.40
N ALA A 31 -17.37 -3.67 8.80
CA ALA A 31 -16.38 -4.18 7.85
C ALA A 31 -16.23 -3.23 6.67
N ARG A 32 -17.35 -2.75 6.15
CA ARG A 32 -17.37 -1.80 5.05
C ARG A 32 -16.65 -0.49 5.42
N GLY A 33 -16.92 0.02 6.62
CA GLY A 33 -16.28 1.24 7.13
C GLY A 33 -14.76 1.08 7.24
N ILE A 34 -14.30 -0.10 7.66
CA ILE A 34 -12.88 -0.40 7.77
C ILE A 34 -12.24 -0.37 6.37
N LEU A 35 -12.88 -0.98 5.37
CA LEU A 35 -12.36 -0.98 4.01
C LEU A 35 -12.36 0.42 3.39
N GLU A 36 -13.41 1.21 3.65
CA GLU A 36 -13.47 2.59 3.18
C GLU A 36 -12.35 3.44 3.78
N SER A 37 -12.13 3.30 5.10
CA SER A 37 -11.07 4.01 5.81
C SER A 37 -9.69 3.59 5.29
N PHE A 38 -9.49 2.29 5.08
CA PHE A 38 -8.24 1.78 4.50
C PHE A 38 -7.97 2.42 3.13
N ALA A 39 -8.99 2.44 2.25
CA ALA A 39 -8.83 2.98 0.90
C ALA A 39 -8.51 4.47 0.94
N GLU A 40 -9.21 5.22 1.78
CA GLU A 40 -9.03 6.66 1.92
C GLU A 40 -7.66 7.02 2.46
N GLN A 41 -7.26 6.40 3.56
CA GLN A 41 -5.95 6.64 4.17
C GLN A 41 -4.83 6.11 3.30
N GLY A 42 -5.04 4.97 2.66
CA GLY A 42 -4.07 4.39 1.74
C GLY A 42 -3.78 5.30 0.57
N ALA A 43 -4.83 5.91 -0.01
CA ALA A 43 -4.66 6.84 -1.11
C ALA A 43 -3.88 8.08 -0.68
N ALA A 44 -4.19 8.63 0.49
CA ALA A 44 -3.49 9.79 1.04
C ALA A 44 -2.03 9.50 1.31
N ASN A 45 -1.75 8.35 1.93
CA ASN A 45 -0.38 7.94 2.23
C ASN A 45 0.41 7.63 0.96
N CYS A 46 -0.24 7.02 -0.03
CA CYS A 46 0.39 6.74 -1.32
C CYS A 46 0.80 8.03 -2.03
N ALA A 47 -0.04 9.06 -1.97
CA ALA A 47 0.27 10.37 -2.53
C ALA A 47 1.48 10.99 -1.82
N LEU A 48 1.56 10.86 -0.49
CA LEU A 48 2.71 11.35 0.28
C LEU A 48 4.00 10.60 -0.09
N LEU A 49 3.89 9.30 -0.31
CA LEU A 49 5.01 8.47 -0.73
C LEU A 49 5.56 8.95 -2.07
N GLU A 50 4.67 9.16 -3.05
CA GLU A 50 5.03 9.63 -4.38
C GLU A 50 5.64 11.03 -4.33
N ARG A 51 5.09 11.91 -3.51
CA ARG A 51 5.59 13.26 -3.35
C ARG A 51 7.00 13.28 -2.75
N ALA A 52 7.25 12.44 -1.75
CA ALA A 52 8.57 12.31 -1.14
C ALA A 52 9.60 11.86 -2.17
N LEU A 53 9.22 10.93 -3.06
CA LEU A 53 10.10 10.49 -4.15
C LEU A 53 10.38 11.63 -5.13
N ASP A 54 9.35 12.38 -5.50
CA ASP A 54 9.49 13.49 -6.46
C ASP A 54 10.39 14.60 -5.91
N GLU A 55 10.30 14.84 -4.61
CA GLU A 55 11.06 15.89 -3.94
C GLU A 55 12.45 15.44 -3.47
N GLY A 56 12.71 14.13 -3.55
CA GLY A 56 13.96 13.58 -3.04
C GLY A 56 14.08 13.71 -1.52
N ASP A 57 12.96 13.71 -0.83
CA ASP A 57 12.89 13.92 0.62
C ASP A 57 12.95 12.57 1.35
N THR A 58 14.16 12.17 1.73
CA THR A 58 14.39 10.90 2.42
C THR A 58 13.66 10.83 3.75
N ALA A 59 13.66 11.89 4.53
CA ALA A 59 13.01 11.91 5.84
C ALA A 59 11.49 11.71 5.71
N ALA A 60 10.87 12.39 4.75
CA ALA A 60 9.44 12.24 4.50
C ALA A 60 9.11 10.83 4.00
N LEU A 61 9.95 10.28 3.13
CA LEU A 61 9.77 8.92 2.62
C LEU A 61 9.81 7.90 3.75
N LYS A 62 10.80 8.00 4.62
CA LYS A 62 10.96 7.09 5.76
C LYS A 62 9.76 7.16 6.69
N ALA A 63 9.27 8.36 6.97
CA ALA A 63 8.14 8.56 7.88
C ALA A 63 6.85 7.92 7.35
N VAL A 64 6.52 8.15 6.08
CA VAL A 64 5.29 7.57 5.51
C VAL A 64 5.43 6.06 5.31
N ALA A 65 6.60 5.58 4.92
CA ALA A 65 6.85 4.14 4.79
C ALA A 65 6.68 3.42 6.12
N HIS A 66 7.20 4.01 7.20
CA HIS A 66 7.05 3.45 8.55
C HIS A 66 5.58 3.31 8.93
N LYS A 67 4.78 4.31 8.62
CA LYS A 67 3.35 4.31 8.90
C LYS A 67 2.61 3.22 8.12
N MET A 68 3.01 2.97 6.88
CA MET A 68 2.33 2.03 5.98
C MET A 68 2.74 0.58 6.16
N THR A 69 3.98 0.32 6.57
CA THR A 69 4.53 -1.03 6.64
C THR A 69 3.66 -2.02 7.43
N PRO A 70 3.19 -1.68 8.66
CA PRO A 70 2.40 -2.65 9.43
C PRO A 70 1.13 -3.12 8.74
N ILE A 71 0.42 -2.20 8.10
CA ILE A 71 -0.85 -2.52 7.44
C ILE A 71 -0.62 -3.47 6.26
N PHE A 72 0.35 -3.17 5.41
CA PHE A 72 0.61 -4.01 4.23
C PHE A 72 1.24 -5.35 4.61
N THR A 73 1.99 -5.40 5.70
CA THR A 73 2.47 -6.66 6.26
C THR A 73 1.29 -7.52 6.72
N MET A 74 0.35 -6.92 7.44
CA MET A 74 -0.84 -7.61 7.93
C MET A 74 -1.70 -8.16 6.79
N LEU A 75 -1.80 -7.41 5.68
CA LEU A 75 -2.57 -7.83 4.51
C LEU A 75 -1.89 -8.94 3.71
N GLY A 76 -0.64 -9.26 4.02
CA GLY A 76 0.12 -10.26 3.27
C GLY A 76 0.62 -9.74 1.92
N ALA A 77 0.70 -8.43 1.74
CA ALA A 77 1.24 -7.81 0.52
C ALA A 77 2.77 -7.82 0.61
N VAL A 78 3.35 -8.99 0.39
CA VAL A 78 4.76 -9.26 0.67
C VAL A 78 5.72 -8.32 -0.05
N GLN A 79 5.51 -8.11 -1.35
CA GLN A 79 6.41 -7.26 -2.14
C GLN A 79 6.27 -5.79 -1.78
N VAL A 80 5.04 -5.33 -1.55
CA VAL A 80 4.79 -3.96 -1.09
C VAL A 80 5.45 -3.73 0.26
N ALA A 81 5.22 -4.64 1.20
CA ALA A 81 5.80 -4.53 2.54
C ALA A 81 7.34 -4.53 2.50
N ALA A 82 7.94 -5.35 1.63
CA ALA A 82 9.39 -5.40 1.47
C ALA A 82 9.94 -4.06 0.98
N ALA A 83 9.30 -3.46 -0.03
CA ALA A 83 9.71 -2.17 -0.56
C ALA A 83 9.57 -1.06 0.48
N LEU A 84 8.47 -1.08 1.24
CA LEU A 84 8.25 -0.10 2.31
C LEU A 84 9.29 -0.24 3.42
N ARG A 85 9.66 -1.47 3.79
CA ARG A 85 10.70 -1.69 4.79
C ARG A 85 12.06 -1.18 4.31
N THR A 86 12.36 -1.39 3.03
CA THR A 86 13.60 -0.86 2.43
C THR A 86 13.62 0.66 2.52
N ALA A 87 12.50 1.32 2.17
CA ALA A 87 12.38 2.77 2.24
C ALA A 87 12.50 3.28 3.68
N GLU A 88 11.84 2.59 4.60
CA GLU A 88 11.84 2.95 6.03
C GLU A 88 13.24 2.94 6.63
N SER A 89 14.07 2.00 6.22
CA SER A 89 15.43 1.83 6.73
C SER A 89 16.49 2.56 5.89
N TRP A 90 16.09 3.24 4.83
CA TRP A 90 17.00 3.89 3.92
C TRP A 90 17.80 5.02 4.58
N GLU A 91 19.09 5.09 4.22
CA GLU A 91 19.97 6.15 4.70
C GLU A 91 20.58 6.88 3.51
N GLY A 92 20.67 8.19 3.62
CA GLY A 92 21.30 9.03 2.60
C GLY A 92 20.37 9.40 1.46
N PRO A 93 20.93 9.91 0.35
CA PRO A 93 20.13 10.36 -0.79
C PRO A 93 19.41 9.22 -1.47
N LEU A 94 18.25 9.51 -2.05
CA LEU A 94 17.46 8.51 -2.77
C LEU A 94 18.14 8.17 -4.08
N THR A 95 18.29 6.87 -4.36
CA THR A 95 18.85 6.37 -5.61
C THR A 95 17.72 6.08 -6.61
N GLY A 96 18.09 6.00 -7.90
CA GLY A 96 17.13 5.64 -8.95
C GLY A 96 16.53 4.25 -8.74
N THR A 97 17.32 3.31 -8.25
CA THR A 97 16.86 1.95 -7.95
C THR A 97 15.81 1.96 -6.85
N LEU A 98 16.07 2.65 -5.74
CA LEU A 98 15.11 2.77 -4.65
C LEU A 98 13.83 3.46 -5.13
N CYS A 99 13.96 4.55 -5.88
CA CYS A 99 12.78 5.26 -6.40
C CYS A 99 11.91 4.34 -7.26
N ARG A 100 12.53 3.52 -8.12
CA ARG A 100 11.78 2.56 -8.94
C ARG A 100 11.06 1.53 -8.10
N GLU A 101 11.73 0.97 -7.09
CA GLU A 101 11.12 -0.02 -6.21
C GLU A 101 9.91 0.56 -5.47
N VAL A 102 10.06 1.77 -4.94
CA VAL A 102 8.98 2.40 -4.20
C VAL A 102 7.85 2.83 -5.11
N ARG A 103 8.14 3.30 -6.32
CA ARG A 103 7.09 3.64 -7.30
C ARG A 103 6.30 2.40 -7.72
N THR A 104 6.98 1.27 -7.91
CA THR A 104 6.30 0.00 -8.19
C THR A 104 5.40 -0.38 -7.02
N ALA A 105 5.89 -0.23 -5.80
CA ALA A 105 5.06 -0.47 -4.61
C ALA A 105 3.84 0.45 -4.59
N ALA A 106 4.02 1.73 -4.92
CA ALA A 106 2.90 2.69 -4.98
C ALA A 106 1.83 2.26 -5.98
N GLU A 107 2.24 1.77 -7.16
CA GLU A 107 1.31 1.24 -8.16
C GLU A 107 0.53 0.05 -7.61
N ASN A 108 1.22 -0.87 -6.94
CA ASN A 108 0.59 -2.04 -6.34
C ASN A 108 -0.35 -1.64 -5.20
N ILE A 109 0.03 -0.64 -4.41
CA ILE A 109 -0.83 -0.09 -3.36
C ILE A 109 -2.12 0.44 -3.96
N ARG A 110 -2.04 1.18 -5.06
CA ARG A 110 -3.24 1.70 -5.72
C ARG A 110 -4.14 0.59 -6.25
N ALA A 111 -3.55 -0.51 -6.74
CA ALA A 111 -4.33 -1.67 -7.17
C ALA A 111 -5.04 -2.34 -5.98
N ILE A 112 -4.36 -2.43 -4.84
CA ILE A 112 -4.94 -2.98 -3.61
C ILE A 112 -6.09 -2.10 -3.13
N ILE A 113 -5.91 -0.78 -3.16
CA ILE A 113 -6.96 0.19 -2.80
C ILE A 113 -8.17 0.01 -3.72
N ALA A 114 -7.95 -0.16 -5.02
CA ALA A 114 -9.03 -0.36 -5.97
C ALA A 114 -9.82 -1.63 -5.65
N GLU A 115 -9.13 -2.70 -5.24
CA GLU A 115 -9.80 -3.94 -4.82
C GLU A 115 -10.64 -3.73 -3.55
N ALA A 116 -10.12 -2.95 -2.59
CA ALA A 116 -10.88 -2.63 -1.37
C ALA A 116 -12.14 -1.85 -1.72
N GLN A 117 -12.03 -0.86 -2.61
CA GLN A 117 -13.16 -0.04 -3.05
C GLN A 117 -14.20 -0.88 -3.78
N LYS A 118 -13.75 -1.85 -4.57
CA LYS A 118 -14.64 -2.78 -5.27
C LYS A 118 -15.45 -3.61 -4.27
N LYS A 119 -14.79 -4.10 -3.21
CA LYS A 119 -15.49 -4.86 -2.16
C LYS A 119 -16.53 -4.02 -1.44
N VAL A 120 -16.25 -2.74 -1.21
CA VAL A 120 -17.21 -1.81 -0.63
C VAL A 120 -18.43 -1.67 -1.54
N SER A 121 -18.20 -1.50 -2.85
CA SER A 121 -19.28 -1.35 -3.83
C SER A 121 -20.16 -2.59 -3.93
N LEU A 122 -19.62 -3.77 -3.68
CA LEU A 122 -20.36 -5.04 -3.76
C LEU A 122 -21.08 -5.39 -2.45
N SER A 123 -20.80 -4.65 -1.39
CA SER A 123 -21.47 -4.86 -0.09
C SER A 123 -22.85 -4.18 -0.01
#